data_966fafe3a033fc33072f6aa786b8ba42
#
_entry.id   966fafe3a033fc33072f6aa786b8ba42
#
_cell.length_a   1.000
_cell.length_b   1.000
_cell.length_c   1.000
_cell.angle_alpha   90.00
_cell.angle_beta   90.00
_cell.angle_gamma   90.00
#
_symmetry.space_group_name_H-M   'P 1'
#
loop_
_entity.id
_entity.type
_entity.pdbx_description
1 polymer ?
#
loop_
_entity_poly.entity_id
_entity_poly.type
_entity_poly.pdbx_seq_one_letter_code
_entity_poly.pdbx_strand_id
1 'polypeptide(L)'
;MAGPSLKKVNEKLDRDWVSKWVKNPRHFRYNTRMPAIFEQDNQETEEVTAYNDVEIAGITEYLFNGKRRPIQKNQSRFIGDHINGEKLFNSIGCMGCHVSEEDPAQAPIINNYYNLTKVHGPNLVGLGSKVSSEWLYNWLMNPQEYMPTTKMPNLRLEPQQAKDLTAYLLNNRNREFENSPNHTFSDSVLNDLTINWLKKSNPEKFAIAKAN
;
A
#
# COMPACT_ATOMS: atom_id res chain seq x y z
N MET A 1 0.15 17.97 6.72
CA MET A 1 -0.61 17.35 5.61
C MET A 1 -1.36 16.14 6.14
N ALA A 2 -2.63 16.02 5.86
CA ALA A 2 -3.38 14.80 6.19
C ALA A 2 -2.91 13.63 5.30
N GLY A 3 -2.94 12.40 5.82
CA GLY A 3 -2.67 11.20 5.05
C GLY A 3 -3.70 10.98 3.94
N PRO A 4 -3.45 10.03 3.02
CA PRO A 4 -4.42 9.68 1.97
C PRO A 4 -5.68 9.05 2.57
N SER A 5 -6.82 9.18 1.87
CA SER A 5 -8.05 8.49 2.27
C SER A 5 -7.88 6.97 2.21
N LEU A 6 -8.29 6.27 3.27
CA LEU A 6 -8.22 4.82 3.36
C LEU A 6 -9.51 4.11 2.93
N LYS A 7 -10.56 4.86 2.53
CA LYS A 7 -11.89 4.31 2.22
C LYS A 7 -11.93 3.26 1.11
N LYS A 8 -10.96 3.30 0.19
CA LYS A 8 -10.89 2.41 -0.97
C LYS A 8 -9.57 1.61 -1.02
N VAL A 9 -8.96 1.37 0.14
CA VAL A 9 -7.69 0.63 0.23
C VAL A 9 -7.82 -0.76 -0.38
N ASN A 10 -8.90 -1.47 -0.03
CA ASN A 10 -9.20 -2.82 -0.50
C ASN A 10 -9.50 -2.95 -2.01
N GLU A 11 -9.80 -1.84 -2.69
CA GLU A 11 -9.96 -1.82 -4.15
C GLU A 11 -8.63 -1.62 -4.88
N LYS A 12 -7.69 -0.94 -4.25
CA LYS A 12 -6.44 -0.47 -4.85
C LYS A 12 -5.23 -1.31 -4.50
N LEU A 13 -5.08 -1.65 -3.21
CA LEU A 13 -3.85 -2.20 -2.68
C LEU A 13 -3.93 -3.70 -2.49
N ASP A 14 -2.78 -4.37 -2.64
CA ASP A 14 -2.61 -5.75 -2.24
C ASP A 14 -2.64 -5.86 -0.71
N ARG A 15 -3.27 -6.93 -0.20
CA ARG A 15 -3.47 -7.13 1.24
C ARG A 15 -2.15 -7.42 1.97
N ASP A 16 -1.34 -8.30 1.41
CA ASP A 16 -0.06 -8.67 2.02
C ASP A 16 0.90 -7.48 2.01
N TRP A 17 0.86 -6.69 0.92
CA TRP A 17 1.59 -5.44 0.86
C TRP A 17 1.17 -4.48 1.98
N VAL A 18 -0.14 -4.33 2.24
CA VAL A 18 -0.64 -3.42 3.30
C VAL A 18 -0.20 -3.90 4.67
N SER A 19 -0.27 -5.19 4.94
CA SER A 19 0.17 -5.78 6.21
C SER A 19 1.66 -5.47 6.49
N LYS A 20 2.52 -5.74 5.52
CA LYS A 20 3.96 -5.46 5.60
C LYS A 20 4.27 -3.96 5.68
N TRP A 21 3.50 -3.14 4.95
CA TRP A 21 3.63 -1.68 4.98
C TRP A 21 3.24 -1.10 6.35
N VAL A 22 2.20 -1.62 7.00
CA VAL A 22 1.79 -1.18 8.34
C VAL A 22 2.88 -1.50 9.35
N LYS A 23 3.51 -2.66 9.24
CA LYS A 23 4.61 -3.08 10.11
C LYS A 23 5.80 -2.15 9.98
N ASN A 24 6.38 -2.09 8.78
CA ASN A 24 7.57 -1.29 8.52
C ASN A 24 7.48 -0.57 7.16
N PRO A 25 6.90 0.65 7.12
CA PRO A 25 6.74 1.39 5.88
C PRO A 25 8.07 1.81 5.25
N ARG A 26 9.14 1.95 6.04
CA ARG A 26 10.47 2.32 5.54
C ARG A 26 11.17 1.20 4.80
N HIS A 27 10.80 -0.06 5.06
CA HIS A 27 11.31 -1.21 4.31
C HIS A 27 10.87 -1.17 2.84
N PHE A 28 9.66 -0.70 2.55
CA PHE A 28 9.23 -0.49 1.16
C PHE A 28 9.72 0.83 0.59
N ARG A 29 9.74 1.88 1.43
CA ARG A 29 10.12 3.24 1.01
C ARG A 29 10.78 3.98 2.16
N TYR A 30 12.11 4.05 2.12
CA TYR A 30 12.93 4.61 3.21
C TYR A 30 12.57 6.06 3.58
N ASN A 31 12.10 6.85 2.61
CA ASN A 31 11.77 8.27 2.76
C ASN A 31 10.28 8.54 2.98
N THR A 32 9.49 7.52 3.32
CA THR A 32 8.06 7.72 3.60
C THR A 32 7.85 8.63 4.81
N ARG A 33 6.76 9.42 4.75
CA ARG A 33 6.31 10.24 5.88
C ARG A 33 5.42 9.47 6.85
N MET A 34 5.03 8.24 6.52
CA MET A 34 4.30 7.38 7.46
C MET A 34 5.24 7.00 8.59
N PRO A 35 4.88 7.29 9.86
CA PRO A 35 5.70 6.89 11.00
C PRO A 35 5.72 5.37 11.11
N ALA A 36 6.82 4.81 11.56
CA ALA A 36 6.86 3.45 12.07
C ALA A 36 6.20 3.48 13.46
N ILE A 37 5.14 2.69 13.62
CA ILE A 37 4.39 2.59 14.89
C ILE A 37 4.77 1.30 15.60
N PHE A 38 5.10 0.27 14.85
CA PHE A 38 5.50 -1.05 15.31
C PHE A 38 7.02 -1.22 15.27
N GLU A 39 7.53 -2.19 15.99
CA GLU A 39 8.98 -2.53 16.05
C GLU A 39 9.85 -1.35 16.52
N GLN A 40 9.43 -0.68 17.59
CA GLN A 40 10.21 0.40 18.21
C GLN A 40 11.05 -0.17 19.37
N ASP A 41 12.21 -0.71 19.07
CA ASP A 41 13.10 -1.45 19.98
C ASP A 41 13.39 -0.73 21.31
N ASN A 42 13.30 0.59 21.34
CA ASN A 42 13.62 1.38 22.54
C ASN A 42 12.41 1.68 23.44
N GLN A 43 11.19 1.32 23.02
CA GLN A 43 9.95 1.75 23.72
C GLN A 43 8.97 0.59 23.94
N GLU A 44 9.23 -0.58 23.39
CA GLU A 44 8.37 -1.75 23.48
C GLU A 44 8.90 -2.73 24.52
N THR A 45 7.99 -3.21 25.38
CA THR A 45 8.27 -4.38 26.23
C THR A 45 8.07 -5.66 25.42
N GLU A 46 8.64 -6.79 25.87
CA GLU A 46 8.43 -8.10 25.23
C GLU A 46 6.95 -8.44 25.08
N GLU A 47 6.12 -8.09 26.06
CA GLU A 47 4.66 -8.29 26.01
C GLU A 47 4.00 -7.48 24.89
N VAL A 48 4.37 -6.22 24.73
CA VAL A 48 3.86 -5.33 23.66
C VAL A 48 4.31 -5.83 22.30
N THR A 49 5.57 -6.22 22.17
CA THR A 49 6.12 -6.78 20.92
C THR A 49 5.37 -8.05 20.48
N ALA A 50 4.96 -8.90 21.43
CA ALA A 50 4.19 -10.09 21.12
C ALA A 50 2.80 -9.79 20.50
N TYR A 51 2.22 -8.62 20.78
CA TYR A 51 0.93 -8.21 20.24
C TYR A 51 1.02 -7.54 18.86
N ASN A 52 2.19 -7.08 18.45
CA ASN A 52 2.36 -6.31 17.21
C ASN A 52 1.77 -7.02 15.99
N ASP A 53 2.08 -8.31 15.80
CA ASP A 53 1.60 -9.06 14.64
C ASP A 53 0.07 -9.25 14.65
N VAL A 54 -0.54 -9.40 15.84
CA VAL A 54 -2.01 -9.47 16.00
C VAL A 54 -2.66 -8.13 15.67
N GLU A 55 -2.10 -7.03 16.16
CA GLU A 55 -2.62 -5.69 15.90
C GLU A 55 -2.51 -5.33 14.42
N ILE A 56 -1.39 -5.64 13.77
CA ILE A 56 -1.19 -5.44 12.33
C ILE A 56 -2.23 -6.25 11.52
N ALA A 57 -2.47 -7.52 11.92
CA ALA A 57 -3.49 -8.34 11.29
C ALA A 57 -4.89 -7.74 11.47
N GLY A 58 -5.22 -7.26 12.68
CA GLY A 58 -6.49 -6.58 12.98
C GLY A 58 -6.69 -5.31 12.16
N ILE A 59 -5.66 -4.46 12.04
CA ILE A 59 -5.69 -3.26 11.18
C ILE A 59 -5.92 -3.65 9.72
N THR A 60 -5.21 -4.68 9.25
CA THR A 60 -5.33 -5.16 7.88
C THR A 60 -6.73 -5.69 7.61
N GLU A 61 -7.29 -6.52 8.51
CA GLU A 61 -8.68 -6.99 8.41
C GLU A 61 -9.66 -5.83 8.38
N TYR A 62 -9.54 -4.87 9.27
CA TYR A 62 -10.41 -3.70 9.30
C TYR A 62 -10.40 -2.93 7.98
N LEU A 63 -9.22 -2.71 7.39
CA LEU A 63 -9.07 -2.01 6.11
C LEU A 63 -9.65 -2.80 4.93
N PHE A 64 -9.65 -4.12 5.00
CA PHE A 64 -10.11 -4.99 3.92
C PHE A 64 -11.53 -5.56 4.13
N ASN A 65 -12.15 -5.36 5.29
CA ASN A 65 -13.49 -5.86 5.62
C ASN A 65 -14.64 -5.06 4.98
N GLY A 66 -14.34 -3.98 4.27
CA GLY A 66 -15.35 -3.21 3.53
C GLY A 66 -16.02 -4.02 2.41
N LYS A 67 -17.22 -3.60 1.97
CA LYS A 67 -17.90 -4.20 0.82
C LYS A 67 -16.98 -4.13 -0.40
N ARG A 68 -16.32 -5.23 -0.70
CA ARG A 68 -15.50 -5.38 -1.89
C ARG A 68 -16.41 -5.42 -3.13
N ARG A 69 -16.08 -4.63 -4.16
CA ARG A 69 -16.19 -5.19 -5.51
C ARG A 69 -15.07 -6.22 -5.59
N PRO A 70 -15.36 -7.51 -5.82
CA PRO A 70 -14.31 -8.50 -5.92
C PRO A 70 -13.37 -8.07 -7.05
N ILE A 71 -12.14 -7.72 -6.71
CA ILE A 71 -11.09 -7.57 -7.70
C ILE A 71 -10.93 -8.97 -8.28
N GLN A 72 -11.49 -9.19 -9.45
CA GLN A 72 -11.27 -10.45 -10.15
C GLN A 72 -9.77 -10.49 -10.46
N LYS A 73 -9.05 -11.38 -9.77
CA LYS A 73 -7.62 -11.69 -10.04
C LYS A 73 -7.43 -12.34 -11.42
N ASN A 74 -8.19 -11.94 -12.42
CA ASN A 74 -8.02 -12.38 -13.78
C ASN A 74 -6.88 -11.59 -14.43
N GLN A 75 -5.65 -11.95 -14.06
CA GLN A 75 -4.44 -11.43 -14.72
C GLN A 75 -4.47 -11.62 -16.25
N SER A 76 -5.23 -12.61 -16.74
CA SER A 76 -5.39 -12.87 -18.18
C SER A 76 -6.18 -11.79 -18.94
N ARG A 77 -6.94 -10.95 -18.26
CA ARG A 77 -7.75 -9.90 -18.89
C ARG A 77 -6.96 -8.68 -19.36
N PHE A 78 -5.75 -8.50 -18.81
CA PHE A 78 -4.91 -7.33 -19.07
C PHE A 78 -3.56 -7.74 -19.65
N ILE A 79 -3.59 -8.50 -20.76
CA ILE A 79 -2.38 -8.81 -21.50
C ILE A 79 -1.95 -7.54 -22.25
N GLY A 80 -0.87 -6.94 -21.80
CA GLY A 80 -0.21 -5.80 -22.43
C GLY A 80 1.25 -6.12 -22.74
N ASP A 81 1.81 -5.40 -23.68
CA ASP A 81 3.22 -5.46 -24.05
C ASP A 81 4.02 -4.47 -23.19
N HIS A 82 4.86 -4.99 -22.29
CA HIS A 82 5.66 -4.15 -21.36
C HIS A 82 6.72 -3.32 -22.08
N ILE A 83 7.25 -3.77 -23.22
CA ILE A 83 8.23 -3.02 -24.03
C ILE A 83 7.55 -1.82 -24.68
N ASN A 84 6.34 -2.05 -25.24
CA ASN A 84 5.55 -0.95 -25.77
C ASN A 84 5.09 0.01 -24.66
N GLY A 85 4.74 -0.54 -23.50
CA GLY A 85 4.40 0.23 -22.29
C GLY A 85 5.53 1.17 -21.84
N GLU A 86 6.77 0.71 -21.87
CA GLU A 86 7.96 1.54 -21.58
C GLU A 86 8.10 2.70 -22.57
N LYS A 87 7.96 2.43 -23.86
CA LYS A 87 8.00 3.48 -24.91
C LYS A 87 6.91 4.52 -24.70
N LEU A 88 5.68 4.06 -24.38
CA LEU A 88 4.54 4.93 -24.08
C LEU A 88 4.78 5.76 -22.83
N PHE A 89 5.31 5.15 -21.75
CA PHE A 89 5.62 5.85 -20.50
C PHE A 89 6.57 7.02 -20.72
N ASN A 90 7.60 6.81 -21.54
CA ASN A 90 8.58 7.84 -21.89
C ASN A 90 8.03 8.90 -22.85
N SER A 91 7.22 8.50 -23.85
CA SER A 91 6.73 9.41 -24.90
C SER A 91 5.53 10.26 -24.48
N ILE A 92 4.64 9.73 -23.63
CA ILE A 92 3.43 10.46 -23.16
C ILE A 92 3.80 11.53 -22.11
N GLY A 93 4.98 11.42 -21.46
CA GLY A 93 5.45 12.40 -20.51
C GLY A 93 5.13 12.06 -19.04
N CYS A 94 4.91 10.80 -18.71
CA CYS A 94 4.68 10.34 -17.33
C CYS A 94 5.82 10.74 -16.39
N MET A 95 7.07 10.73 -16.89
CA MET A 95 8.29 11.15 -16.17
C MET A 95 8.29 12.63 -15.76
N GLY A 96 7.45 13.47 -16.36
CA GLY A 96 7.29 14.85 -15.95
C GLY A 96 6.69 15.02 -14.55
N CYS A 97 5.97 14.01 -14.07
CA CYS A 97 5.30 14.03 -12.77
C CYS A 97 5.72 12.87 -11.85
N HIS A 98 6.18 11.76 -12.40
CA HIS A 98 6.47 10.55 -11.66
C HIS A 98 7.94 10.13 -11.72
N VAL A 99 8.42 9.52 -10.65
CA VAL A 99 9.70 8.80 -10.60
C VAL A 99 9.37 7.31 -10.73
N SER A 100 10.04 6.60 -11.64
CA SER A 100 9.82 5.16 -11.91
C SER A 100 11.03 4.29 -11.59
N GLU A 101 12.19 4.90 -11.38
CA GLU A 101 13.45 4.21 -11.07
C GLU A 101 14.04 4.78 -9.79
N GLU A 102 14.69 3.91 -9.00
CA GLU A 102 15.50 4.35 -7.90
C GLU A 102 16.78 4.95 -8.46
N ASP A 103 16.94 6.25 -8.31
CA ASP A 103 18.18 6.94 -8.60
C ASP A 103 18.97 7.10 -7.29
N PRO A 104 20.06 6.34 -7.10
CA PRO A 104 20.91 6.48 -5.92
C PRO A 104 21.47 7.90 -5.74
N ALA A 105 21.64 8.64 -6.83
CA ALA A 105 22.06 10.04 -6.81
C ALA A 105 20.96 10.99 -6.33
N GLN A 106 19.70 10.58 -6.37
CA GLN A 106 18.57 11.35 -5.84
C GLN A 106 18.26 11.07 -4.36
N ALA A 107 18.84 10.03 -3.80
CA ALA A 107 18.68 9.73 -2.37
C ALA A 107 19.06 10.89 -1.44
N PRO A 108 20.13 11.67 -1.69
CA PRO A 108 20.44 12.88 -0.93
C PRO A 108 19.59 14.10 -1.30
N ILE A 109 18.93 14.10 -2.45
CA ILE A 109 18.18 15.23 -3.00
C ILE A 109 16.85 15.45 -2.27
N ILE A 110 16.39 14.47 -1.49
CA ILE A 110 15.17 14.57 -0.68
C ILE A 110 15.26 15.67 0.38
N ASN A 111 16.44 16.08 0.76
CA ASN A 111 16.67 17.23 1.64
C ASN A 111 16.60 18.58 0.90
N ASN A 112 16.45 18.57 -0.43
CA ASN A 112 16.34 19.79 -1.21
C ASN A 112 14.87 20.07 -1.55
N TYR A 113 14.29 21.06 -0.88
CA TYR A 113 12.92 21.52 -1.06
C TYR A 113 12.54 21.75 -2.54
N TYR A 114 13.47 22.18 -3.37
CA TYR A 114 13.26 22.41 -4.81
C TYR A 114 12.95 21.14 -5.60
N ASN A 115 13.49 19.99 -5.20
CA ASN A 115 13.23 18.73 -5.89
C ASN A 115 11.91 18.07 -5.44
N LEU A 116 11.48 18.33 -4.20
CA LEU A 116 10.15 17.93 -3.73
C LEU A 116 9.02 18.65 -4.47
N THR A 117 9.26 19.83 -5.00
CA THR A 117 8.25 20.62 -5.74
C THR A 117 8.14 20.24 -7.21
N LYS A 118 9.13 19.55 -7.79
CA LYS A 118 9.12 19.13 -9.20
C LYS A 118 8.39 17.81 -9.44
N VAL A 119 8.27 16.96 -8.40
CA VAL A 119 7.58 15.68 -8.51
C VAL A 119 6.13 15.85 -8.06
N HIS A 120 5.23 16.03 -9.01
CA HIS A 120 3.81 16.28 -8.74
C HIS A 120 3.01 14.98 -8.50
N GLY A 121 3.53 13.84 -8.96
CA GLY A 121 2.94 12.51 -8.79
C GLY A 121 3.68 11.66 -7.75
N PRO A 122 3.06 10.57 -7.27
CA PRO A 122 3.74 9.64 -6.39
C PRO A 122 4.89 8.92 -7.11
N ASN A 123 5.91 8.52 -6.34
CA ASN A 123 6.95 7.63 -6.83
C ASN A 123 6.35 6.25 -7.17
N LEU A 124 6.65 5.74 -8.36
CA LEU A 124 6.11 4.49 -8.91
C LEU A 124 7.03 3.27 -8.70
N VAL A 125 8.21 3.47 -8.11
CA VAL A 125 9.11 2.35 -7.78
C VAL A 125 8.39 1.33 -6.92
N GLY A 126 8.45 0.06 -7.32
CA GLY A 126 7.77 -1.04 -6.63
C GLY A 126 6.24 -1.06 -6.81
N LEU A 127 5.69 -0.32 -7.78
CA LEU A 127 4.22 -0.23 -7.95
C LEU A 127 3.59 -1.61 -8.17
N GLY A 128 4.25 -2.52 -8.88
CA GLY A 128 3.78 -3.87 -9.15
C GLY A 128 3.64 -4.75 -7.92
N SER A 129 4.35 -4.43 -6.84
CA SER A 129 4.19 -5.11 -5.54
C SER A 129 2.98 -4.60 -4.75
N LYS A 130 2.44 -3.44 -5.14
CA LYS A 130 1.52 -2.65 -4.31
C LYS A 130 0.07 -2.68 -4.79
N VAL A 131 -0.15 -2.66 -6.10
CA VAL A 131 -1.50 -2.47 -6.68
C VAL A 131 -1.90 -3.62 -7.59
N SER A 132 -3.22 -3.82 -7.77
CA SER A 132 -3.73 -4.78 -8.73
C SER A 132 -3.69 -4.25 -10.16
N SER A 133 -3.60 -5.16 -11.14
CA SER A 133 -3.63 -4.82 -12.56
C SER A 133 -4.94 -4.15 -12.97
N GLU A 134 -6.07 -4.65 -12.46
CA GLU A 134 -7.38 -4.10 -12.75
C GLU A 134 -7.52 -2.66 -12.25
N TRP A 135 -7.09 -2.41 -11.02
CA TRP A 135 -7.13 -1.05 -10.49
C TRP A 135 -6.24 -0.11 -11.30
N LEU A 136 -5.02 -0.53 -11.62
CA LEU A 136 -4.07 0.31 -12.35
C LEU A 136 -4.56 0.63 -13.77
N TYR A 137 -5.10 -0.37 -14.48
CA TYR A 137 -5.70 -0.16 -15.80
C TYR A 137 -6.84 0.86 -15.75
N ASN A 138 -7.79 0.68 -14.83
CA ASN A 138 -8.92 1.60 -14.69
C ASN A 138 -8.47 3.01 -14.29
N TRP A 139 -7.47 3.10 -13.43
CA TRP A 139 -6.85 4.37 -13.07
C TRP A 139 -6.23 5.08 -14.27
N LEU A 140 -5.51 4.36 -15.13
CA LEU A 140 -4.91 4.91 -16.35
C LEU A 140 -5.96 5.36 -17.36
N MET A 141 -7.06 4.63 -17.48
CA MET A 141 -8.16 4.99 -18.38
C MET A 141 -8.92 6.23 -17.90
N ASN A 142 -9.25 6.31 -16.61
CA ASN A 142 -10.01 7.43 -16.06
C ASN A 142 -9.72 7.66 -14.57
N PRO A 143 -8.66 8.41 -14.23
CA PRO A 143 -8.28 8.64 -12.83
C PRO A 143 -9.36 9.37 -12.02
N GLN A 144 -10.14 10.25 -12.65
CA GLN A 144 -11.18 11.04 -11.99
C GLN A 144 -12.40 10.20 -11.54
N GLU A 145 -12.64 9.07 -12.19
CA GLU A 145 -13.71 8.14 -11.77
C GLU A 145 -13.43 7.55 -10.38
N TYR A 146 -12.17 7.19 -10.13
CA TYR A 146 -11.74 6.69 -8.82
C TYR A 146 -11.57 7.81 -7.80
N MET A 147 -10.94 8.92 -8.19
CA MET A 147 -10.68 10.08 -7.34
C MET A 147 -10.99 11.37 -8.10
N PRO A 148 -12.20 11.95 -7.95
CA PRO A 148 -12.60 13.17 -8.69
C PRO A 148 -11.67 14.37 -8.50
N THR A 149 -10.97 14.44 -7.36
CA THR A 149 -10.04 15.54 -7.03
C THR A 149 -8.59 15.25 -7.35
N THR A 150 -8.30 14.17 -8.10
CA THR A 150 -6.91 13.84 -8.46
C THR A 150 -6.30 14.91 -9.36
N LYS A 151 -5.00 15.16 -9.16
CA LYS A 151 -4.23 16.05 -10.05
C LYS A 151 -3.71 15.33 -11.30
N MET A 152 -3.77 13.98 -11.33
CA MET A 152 -3.39 13.23 -12.51
C MET A 152 -4.40 13.52 -13.63
N PRO A 153 -3.95 14.01 -14.78
CA PRO A 153 -4.83 14.30 -15.91
C PRO A 153 -5.38 13.00 -16.51
N ASN A 154 -6.55 13.06 -17.15
CA ASN A 154 -6.98 12.00 -18.05
C ASN A 154 -6.17 12.10 -19.34
N LEU A 155 -5.34 11.09 -19.58
CA LEU A 155 -4.42 11.04 -20.72
C LEU A 155 -5.10 10.62 -22.02
N ARG A 156 -6.40 10.27 -21.98
CA ARG A 156 -7.19 9.82 -23.15
C ARG A 156 -6.53 8.64 -23.86
N LEU A 157 -6.02 7.69 -23.09
CA LEU A 157 -5.36 6.52 -23.60
C LEU A 157 -6.36 5.60 -24.33
N GLU A 158 -5.91 5.01 -25.42
CA GLU A 158 -6.60 3.88 -26.02
C GLU A 158 -6.50 2.65 -25.11
N PRO A 159 -7.50 1.75 -25.12
CA PRO A 159 -7.50 0.58 -24.24
C PRO A 159 -6.23 -0.27 -24.30
N GLN A 160 -5.62 -0.42 -25.48
CA GLN A 160 -4.38 -1.19 -25.62
C GLN A 160 -3.19 -0.45 -25.02
N GLN A 161 -3.10 0.86 -25.19
CA GLN A 161 -2.05 1.69 -24.56
C GLN A 161 -2.11 1.61 -23.03
N ALA A 162 -3.30 1.64 -22.47
CA ALA A 162 -3.49 1.48 -21.02
C ALA A 162 -3.08 0.09 -20.53
N LYS A 163 -3.32 -0.99 -21.32
CA LYS A 163 -2.85 -2.34 -21.01
C LYS A 163 -1.34 -2.44 -21.05
N ASP A 164 -0.70 -1.89 -22.07
CA ASP A 164 0.75 -1.91 -22.25
C ASP A 164 1.45 -1.15 -21.12
N LEU A 165 0.96 0.05 -20.79
CA LEU A 165 1.43 0.82 -19.63
C LEU A 165 1.22 0.07 -18.29
N THR A 166 0.09 -0.61 -18.14
CA THR A 166 -0.17 -1.44 -16.96
C THR A 166 0.85 -2.57 -16.85
N ALA A 167 1.14 -3.27 -17.96
CA ALA A 167 2.13 -4.33 -17.99
C ALA A 167 3.54 -3.83 -17.63
N TYR A 168 3.94 -2.68 -18.17
CA TYR A 168 5.22 -2.06 -17.87
C TYR A 168 5.33 -1.68 -16.39
N LEU A 169 4.36 -0.94 -15.88
CA LEU A 169 4.38 -0.44 -14.50
C LEU A 169 4.30 -1.55 -13.45
N LEU A 170 3.57 -2.64 -13.73
CA LEU A 170 3.49 -3.80 -12.83
C LEU A 170 4.74 -4.68 -12.85
N ASN A 171 5.59 -4.56 -13.85
CA ASN A 171 6.86 -5.24 -13.88
C ASN A 171 7.87 -4.63 -12.89
N ASN A 172 7.68 -3.37 -12.50
CA ASN A 172 8.49 -2.70 -11.47
C ASN A 172 8.05 -3.16 -10.07
N ARG A 173 8.78 -4.14 -9.51
CA ARG A 173 8.45 -4.81 -8.25
C ARG A 173 9.60 -4.71 -7.25
N ASN A 174 9.25 -4.53 -5.97
CA ASN A 174 10.20 -4.65 -4.85
C ASN A 174 10.18 -6.09 -4.32
N ARG A 175 11.04 -6.94 -4.89
CA ARG A 175 11.11 -8.37 -4.55
C ARG A 175 11.58 -8.63 -3.12
N GLU A 176 12.46 -7.80 -2.59
CA GLU A 176 12.92 -7.90 -1.21
C GLU A 176 11.75 -7.72 -0.24
N PHE A 177 10.95 -6.67 -0.45
CA PHE A 177 9.76 -6.44 0.35
C PHE A 177 8.71 -7.54 0.20
N GLU A 178 8.47 -8.05 -1.00
CA GLU A 178 7.53 -9.15 -1.24
C GLU A 178 7.93 -10.43 -0.49
N ASN A 179 9.22 -10.72 -0.46
CA ASN A 179 9.78 -11.92 0.17
C ASN A 179 10.00 -11.76 1.68
N SER A 180 9.79 -10.57 2.25
CA SER A 180 9.87 -10.40 3.69
C SER A 180 8.83 -11.29 4.41
N PRO A 181 9.14 -11.80 5.61
CA PRO A 181 8.25 -12.71 6.34
C PRO A 181 6.86 -12.11 6.56
N ASN A 182 5.85 -12.96 6.41
CA ASN A 182 4.49 -12.61 6.81
C ASN A 182 4.38 -12.64 8.34
N HIS A 183 3.40 -11.90 8.85
CA HIS A 183 3.07 -11.88 10.28
C HIS A 183 2.49 -13.22 10.69
N THR A 184 2.98 -13.75 11.80
CA THR A 184 2.47 -14.98 12.40
C THR A 184 2.25 -14.76 13.89
N PHE A 185 1.11 -15.19 14.40
CA PHE A 185 0.78 -15.16 15.81
C PHE A 185 -0.01 -16.41 16.18
N SER A 186 0.02 -16.78 17.45
CA SER A 186 -0.76 -17.89 17.97
C SER A 186 -2.15 -17.43 18.42
N ASP A 187 -3.11 -18.37 18.47
CA ASP A 187 -4.44 -18.10 19.01
C ASP A 187 -4.39 -17.66 20.49
N SER A 188 -3.38 -18.11 21.23
CA SER A 188 -3.15 -17.67 22.61
C SER A 188 -2.89 -16.17 22.69
N VAL A 189 -1.97 -15.65 21.87
CA VAL A 189 -1.64 -14.22 21.84
C VAL A 189 -2.85 -13.39 21.37
N LEU A 190 -3.60 -13.87 20.38
CA LEU A 190 -4.84 -13.22 19.93
C LEU A 190 -5.88 -13.16 21.07
N ASN A 191 -6.06 -14.24 21.80
CA ASN A 191 -7.01 -14.30 22.92
C ASN A 191 -6.58 -13.35 24.06
N ASP A 192 -5.31 -13.35 24.42
CA ASP A 192 -4.77 -12.49 25.48
C ASP A 192 -4.95 -11.00 25.14
N LEU A 193 -4.60 -10.60 23.93
CA LEU A 193 -4.83 -9.23 23.46
C LEU A 193 -6.33 -8.87 23.48
N THR A 194 -7.17 -9.77 22.99
CA THR A 194 -8.63 -9.57 22.95
C THR A 194 -9.20 -9.40 24.36
N ILE A 195 -8.78 -10.23 25.32
CA ILE A 195 -9.19 -10.14 26.71
C ILE A 195 -8.74 -8.83 27.33
N ASN A 196 -7.49 -8.44 27.12
CA ASN A 196 -6.94 -7.19 27.64
C ASN A 196 -7.66 -5.97 27.05
N TRP A 197 -8.00 -6.00 25.77
CA TRP A 197 -8.78 -4.96 25.11
C TRP A 197 -10.21 -4.88 25.66
N LEU A 198 -10.89 -6.00 25.83
CA LEU A 198 -12.25 -6.08 26.40
C LEU A 198 -12.28 -5.56 27.84
N LYS A 199 -11.28 -5.91 28.68
CA LYS A 199 -11.17 -5.39 30.04
C LYS A 199 -11.09 -3.87 30.08
N LYS A 200 -10.32 -3.27 29.17
CA LYS A 200 -10.14 -1.81 29.08
C LYS A 200 -11.38 -1.11 28.51
N SER A 201 -12.01 -1.69 27.49
CA SER A 201 -13.09 -1.06 26.72
C SER A 201 -14.48 -1.28 27.34
N ASN A 202 -14.70 -2.41 28.02
CA ASN A 202 -15.99 -2.78 28.61
C ASN A 202 -15.82 -3.53 29.95
N PRO A 203 -15.32 -2.87 31.00
CA PRO A 203 -14.98 -3.53 32.26
C PRO A 203 -16.19 -4.22 32.91
N GLU A 204 -17.39 -3.62 32.84
CA GLU A 204 -18.61 -4.20 33.40
C GLU A 204 -19.06 -5.48 32.67
N LYS A 205 -19.06 -5.46 31.35
CA LYS A 205 -19.42 -6.64 30.55
C LYS A 205 -18.43 -7.79 30.72
N PHE A 206 -17.15 -7.45 30.91
CA PHE A 206 -16.11 -8.46 31.15
C PHE A 206 -16.27 -9.09 32.53
N ALA A 207 -16.61 -8.30 33.56
CA ALA A 207 -16.89 -8.83 34.90
C ALA A 207 -18.08 -9.80 34.90
N ILE A 208 -19.16 -9.47 34.17
CA ILE A 208 -20.35 -10.33 34.03
C ILE A 208 -20.02 -11.64 33.30
N ALA A 209 -19.26 -11.57 32.19
CA ALA A 209 -18.88 -12.74 31.42
C ALA A 209 -17.95 -13.72 32.17
N LYS A 210 -17.21 -13.22 33.19
CA LYS A 210 -16.33 -14.04 34.03
C LYS A 210 -17.04 -14.61 35.25
N ALA A 211 -18.22 -14.07 35.61
CA ALA A 211 -19.04 -14.53 36.75
C ALA A 211 -20.05 -15.64 36.40
N ASN A 212 -20.25 -15.92 35.10
CA ASN A 212 -21.01 -17.01 34.54
C ASN A 212 -20.09 -18.10 33.98
#